data_100b8f86cab8c0b1cadd0a76ae53a18c
#
_entry.id   100b8f86cab8c0b1cadd0a76ae53a18c
#
_cell.length_a   1.000
_cell.length_b   1.000
_cell.length_c   1.000
_cell.angle_alpha   90.00
_cell.angle_beta   90.00
_cell.angle_gamma   90.00
#
_symmetry.space_group_name_H-M   'P 1'
#
loop_
_entity.id
_entity.type
_entity.pdbx_description
1 polymer ?
#
loop_
_entity_poly.entity_id
_entity_poly.type
_entity_poly.pdbx_seq_one_letter_code
_entity_poly.pdbx_strand_id
1 'polypeptide(L)'
;MTTTLSGPDQQAQTLTIAEDIHVRASLEATFASLITQLGRQNETPDGKPLPMILEPRPGGRWYRDLGGDNGHLWGLVQSIKRPVLLEIWGPLFISTGAISNLMYRLSEVDGGTQIAFKHSLVGPVPDEFQQNMAPGWEAIHARVKRAAEAARPE
;
A
#
# COMPACT_ATOMS: atom_id res chain seq x y z
N MET A 1 28.94 -21.36 20.02
CA MET A 1 28.13 -20.53 19.10
C MET A 1 29.08 -19.66 18.23
N THR A 2 28.90 -19.71 16.94
CA THR A 2 29.75 -18.93 16.01
C THR A 2 28.91 -17.85 15.36
N THR A 3 29.40 -16.62 15.47
CA THR A 3 28.77 -15.49 14.78
C THR A 3 29.59 -15.19 13.54
N THR A 4 28.93 -15.17 12.40
CA THR A 4 29.57 -14.88 11.12
C THR A 4 29.10 -13.54 10.60
N LEU A 5 30.02 -12.66 10.27
CA LEU A 5 29.76 -11.42 9.57
C LEU A 5 29.98 -11.67 8.08
N SER A 6 28.89 -11.67 7.31
CA SER A 6 28.99 -11.70 5.86
C SER A 6 29.29 -10.29 5.39
N GLY A 7 30.23 -10.15 4.45
CA GLY A 7 30.55 -8.86 3.85
C GLY A 7 29.37 -8.28 3.06
N PRO A 8 29.54 -7.11 2.45
CA PRO A 8 28.46 -6.43 1.72
C PRO A 8 28.19 -7.09 0.35
N ASP A 9 27.66 -8.31 0.39
CA ASP A 9 27.36 -9.08 -0.84
C ASP A 9 26.29 -8.42 -1.68
N GLN A 10 25.42 -7.62 -1.06
CA GLN A 10 24.36 -6.92 -1.74
C GLN A 10 24.37 -5.46 -1.32
N GLN A 11 24.49 -4.58 -2.30
CA GLN A 11 24.31 -3.16 -2.04
C GLN A 11 22.84 -2.90 -1.72
N ALA A 12 22.60 -1.97 -0.79
CA ALA A 12 21.27 -1.50 -0.53
C ALA A 12 20.67 -0.91 -1.81
N GLN A 13 19.53 -1.40 -2.22
CA GLN A 13 18.83 -0.93 -3.39
C GLN A 13 17.84 0.16 -3.01
N THR A 14 17.64 1.10 -3.93
CA THR A 14 16.59 2.10 -3.83
C THR A 14 15.65 1.87 -5.00
N LEU A 15 14.39 1.67 -4.72
CA LEU A 15 13.37 1.52 -5.75
C LEU A 15 12.28 2.56 -5.55
N THR A 16 11.75 3.04 -6.65
CA THR A 16 10.62 3.96 -6.64
C THR A 16 9.60 3.51 -7.67
N ILE A 17 8.36 3.36 -7.25
CA ILE A 17 7.23 3.09 -8.11
C ILE A 17 6.26 4.26 -7.95
N ALA A 18 5.83 4.85 -9.04
CA ALA A 18 4.86 5.93 -9.03
C ALA A 18 3.73 5.60 -9.99
N GLU A 19 2.52 5.96 -9.59
CA GLU A 19 1.34 5.77 -10.43
C GLU A 19 0.37 6.91 -10.17
N ASP A 20 -0.18 7.46 -11.26
CA ASP A 20 -1.25 8.43 -11.20
C ASP A 20 -2.54 7.76 -11.65
N ILE A 21 -3.58 7.85 -10.83
CA ILE A 21 -4.86 7.20 -11.10
C ILE A 21 -5.96 8.27 -11.13
N HIS A 22 -6.71 8.33 -12.21
CA HIS A 22 -7.90 9.17 -12.30
C HIS A 22 -9.13 8.35 -11.92
N VAL A 23 -9.91 8.86 -10.97
CA VAL A 23 -11.10 8.21 -10.44
C VAL A 23 -12.30 9.13 -10.62
N ARG A 24 -13.36 8.63 -11.26
CA ARG A 24 -14.60 9.38 -11.49
C ARG A 24 -15.51 9.30 -10.27
N ALA A 25 -15.01 9.83 -9.17
CA ALA A 25 -15.72 9.86 -7.90
C ALA A 25 -15.20 11.02 -7.06
N SER A 26 -15.93 11.40 -6.02
CA SER A 26 -15.52 12.47 -5.11
C SER A 26 -14.26 12.10 -4.33
N LEU A 27 -13.61 13.11 -3.75
CA LEU A 27 -12.48 12.89 -2.84
C LEU A 27 -12.87 11.92 -1.72
N GLU A 28 -14.02 12.13 -1.11
CA GLU A 28 -14.49 11.35 0.02
C GLU A 28 -14.73 9.89 -0.37
N ALA A 29 -15.40 9.66 -1.49
CA ALA A 29 -15.67 8.30 -1.98
C ALA A 29 -14.38 7.58 -2.37
N THR A 30 -13.47 8.28 -3.01
CA THR A 30 -12.18 7.73 -3.43
C THR A 30 -11.32 7.36 -2.23
N PHE A 31 -11.24 8.26 -1.23
CA PHE A 31 -10.46 7.99 -0.02
C PHE A 31 -11.05 6.82 0.77
N ALA A 32 -12.37 6.77 0.91
CA ALA A 32 -13.05 5.66 1.57
C ALA A 32 -12.77 4.33 0.87
N SER A 33 -12.79 4.32 -0.47
CA SER A 33 -12.44 3.13 -1.25
C SER A 33 -10.99 2.72 -1.02
N LEU A 34 -10.07 3.67 -1.00
CA LEU A 34 -8.65 3.40 -0.73
C LEU A 34 -8.49 2.67 0.60
N ILE A 35 -9.07 3.19 1.67
CA ILE A 35 -8.99 2.59 3.00
C ILE A 35 -9.60 1.18 3.00
N THR A 36 -10.74 1.00 2.35
CA THR A 36 -11.43 -0.29 2.30
C THR A 36 -10.63 -1.32 1.50
N GLN A 37 -10.08 -0.93 0.36
CA GLN A 37 -9.34 -1.86 -0.52
C GLN A 37 -7.97 -2.22 0.05
N LEU A 38 -7.31 -1.33 0.79
CA LEU A 38 -6.10 -1.67 1.52
C LEU A 38 -6.40 -2.50 2.77
N GLY A 39 -7.62 -2.42 3.27
CA GLY A 39 -8.07 -3.08 4.49
C GLY A 39 -8.81 -4.38 4.21
N ARG A 40 -10.05 -4.42 4.70
CA ARG A 40 -10.85 -5.67 4.73
C ARG A 40 -11.15 -6.25 3.35
N GLN A 41 -11.14 -5.46 2.30
CA GLN A 41 -11.43 -5.93 0.94
C GLN A 41 -10.17 -6.12 0.10
N ASN A 42 -9.01 -6.12 0.73
CA ASN A 42 -7.76 -6.37 0.02
C ASN A 42 -7.76 -7.75 -0.61
N GLU A 43 -7.09 -7.86 -1.76
CA GLU A 43 -6.96 -9.10 -2.51
C GLU A 43 -5.51 -9.26 -2.97
N THR A 44 -5.16 -10.51 -3.25
CA THR A 44 -3.91 -10.81 -3.96
C THR A 44 -4.02 -10.32 -5.40
N PRO A 45 -2.89 -10.19 -6.13
CA PRO A 45 -2.93 -9.80 -7.54
C PRO A 45 -3.78 -10.71 -8.42
N ASP A 46 -3.89 -11.99 -8.06
CA ASP A 46 -4.72 -12.97 -8.80
C ASP A 46 -6.19 -13.01 -8.31
N GLY A 47 -6.59 -12.06 -7.46
CA GLY A 47 -7.99 -11.87 -7.08
C GLY A 47 -8.47 -12.70 -5.91
N LYS A 48 -7.59 -13.34 -5.16
CA LYS A 48 -7.97 -14.08 -3.96
C LYS A 48 -8.09 -13.13 -2.77
N PRO A 49 -9.11 -13.31 -1.90
CA PRO A 49 -9.23 -12.48 -0.71
C PRO A 49 -7.97 -12.53 0.15
N LEU A 50 -7.50 -11.37 0.55
CA LEU A 50 -6.40 -11.20 1.49
C LEU A 50 -6.77 -10.07 2.45
N PRO A 51 -7.78 -10.30 3.32
CA PRO A 51 -8.26 -9.23 4.18
C PRO A 51 -7.16 -8.77 5.14
N MET A 52 -7.02 -7.46 5.21
CA MET A 52 -6.07 -6.79 6.09
C MET A 52 -6.83 -5.95 7.11
N ILE A 53 -6.18 -5.66 8.21
CA ILE A 53 -6.68 -4.66 9.14
C ILE A 53 -5.85 -3.40 8.92
N LEU A 54 -6.54 -2.31 8.64
CA LEU A 54 -5.94 -0.99 8.56
C LEU A 54 -6.62 -0.09 9.57
N GLU A 55 -5.84 0.35 10.56
CA GLU A 55 -6.30 1.29 11.58
C GLU A 55 -6.02 2.71 11.08
N PRO A 56 -7.04 3.44 10.60
CA PRO A 56 -6.78 4.67 9.85
C PRO A 56 -6.61 5.90 10.76
N ARG A 57 -5.51 5.92 11.50
CA ARG A 57 -5.13 7.01 12.41
C ARG A 57 -3.60 7.05 12.50
N PRO A 58 -2.99 8.18 12.92
CA PRO A 58 -1.54 8.21 13.13
C PRO A 58 -1.11 7.12 14.11
N GLY A 59 -0.08 6.36 13.76
CA GLY A 59 0.38 5.24 14.55
C GLY A 59 -0.47 3.98 14.39
N GLY A 60 -1.54 4.02 13.63
CA GLY A 60 -2.38 2.86 13.34
C GLY A 60 -1.60 1.79 12.58
N ARG A 61 -2.00 0.54 12.77
CA ARG A 61 -1.33 -0.60 12.15
C ARG A 61 -2.00 -0.99 10.84
N TRP A 62 -1.21 -1.52 9.92
CA TRP A 62 -1.67 -2.19 8.71
C TRP A 62 -1.09 -3.59 8.75
N TYR A 63 -1.94 -4.58 8.97
CA TYR A 63 -1.46 -5.93 9.24
C TYR A 63 -2.46 -6.99 8.83
N ARG A 64 -1.93 -8.20 8.62
CA ARG A 64 -2.72 -9.39 8.42
C ARG A 64 -2.90 -10.11 9.76
N ASP A 65 -4.13 -10.33 10.16
CA ASP A 65 -4.46 -11.04 11.39
C ASP A 65 -4.81 -12.49 11.04
N LEU A 66 -4.04 -13.41 11.58
CA LEU A 66 -4.27 -14.86 11.39
C LEU A 66 -4.92 -15.51 12.64
N GLY A 67 -5.29 -14.68 13.63
CA GLY A 67 -5.89 -15.18 14.87
C GLY A 67 -4.86 -15.65 15.89
N GLY A 68 -5.22 -15.64 17.18
CA GLY A 68 -4.36 -16.11 18.24
C GLY A 68 -3.05 -15.36 18.37
N ASP A 69 -3.06 -14.06 18.10
CA ASP A 69 -1.86 -13.21 18.07
C ASP A 69 -0.82 -13.63 17.03
N ASN A 70 -1.28 -14.29 15.97
CA ASN A 70 -0.45 -14.60 14.80
C ASN A 70 -0.80 -13.67 13.65
N GLY A 71 0.19 -13.34 12.84
CA GLY A 71 -0.05 -12.50 11.69
C GLY A 71 1.20 -11.86 11.13
N HIS A 72 1.02 -10.82 10.32
CA HIS A 72 2.13 -10.15 9.64
C HIS A 72 1.87 -8.64 9.61
N LEU A 73 2.72 -7.90 10.29
CA LEU A 73 2.65 -6.43 10.27
C LEU A 73 3.31 -5.92 8.99
N TRP A 74 2.51 -5.22 8.17
CA TRP A 74 3.01 -4.62 6.94
C TRP A 74 3.48 -3.20 7.13
N GLY A 75 2.84 -2.43 8.02
CA GLY A 75 3.26 -1.07 8.23
C GLY A 75 2.48 -0.34 9.30
N LEU A 76 2.86 0.93 9.45
CA LEU A 76 2.23 1.87 10.37
C LEU A 76 1.81 3.12 9.60
N VAL A 77 0.66 3.67 9.95
CA VAL A 77 0.22 4.94 9.39
C VAL A 77 1.08 6.04 10.00
N GLN A 78 1.85 6.72 9.18
CA GLN A 78 2.68 7.84 9.63
C GLN A 78 1.89 9.13 9.65
N SER A 79 1.17 9.40 8.56
CA SER A 79 0.31 10.57 8.49
C SER A 79 -0.97 10.24 7.73
N ILE A 80 -2.02 10.90 8.11
CA ILE A 80 -3.33 10.77 7.46
C ILE A 80 -4.05 12.10 7.59
N LYS A 81 -4.62 12.57 6.48
CA LYS A 81 -5.48 13.73 6.45
C LYS A 81 -6.61 13.43 5.48
N ARG A 82 -7.78 13.13 6.02
CA ARG A 82 -8.95 12.83 5.18
C ARG A 82 -9.44 14.08 4.48
N PRO A 83 -9.81 13.98 3.23
CA PRO A 83 -9.72 12.84 2.31
C PRO A 83 -8.55 12.94 1.32
N VAL A 84 -7.43 13.56 1.68
CA VAL A 84 -6.39 13.98 0.74
C VAL A 84 -5.03 13.32 0.94
N LEU A 85 -4.79 12.66 2.08
CA LEU A 85 -3.44 12.14 2.37
C LEU A 85 -3.50 10.85 3.17
N LEU A 86 -2.72 9.87 2.74
CA LEU A 86 -2.40 8.67 3.52
C LEU A 86 -0.95 8.31 3.28
N GLU A 87 -0.18 8.24 4.35
CA GLU A 87 1.22 7.82 4.31
C GLU A 87 1.43 6.65 5.25
N ILE A 88 2.02 5.57 4.74
CA ILE A 88 2.31 4.34 5.49
C ILE A 88 3.80 4.02 5.32
N TRP A 89 4.45 3.61 6.40
CA TRP A 89 5.82 3.11 6.33
C TRP A 89 5.93 1.74 6.99
N GLY A 90 6.86 0.93 6.51
CA GLY A 90 7.09 -0.37 7.09
C GLY A 90 7.71 -1.35 6.10
N PRO A 91 7.84 -2.63 6.52
CA PRO A 91 8.40 -3.67 5.65
C PRO A 91 7.45 -4.10 4.54
N LEU A 92 6.16 -3.83 4.67
CA LEU A 92 5.09 -4.30 3.79
C LEU A 92 5.08 -5.83 3.74
N PHE A 93 4.90 -6.40 2.55
CA PHE A 93 4.84 -7.85 2.35
C PHE A 93 6.23 -8.48 2.20
N ILE A 94 7.30 -7.71 2.37
CA ILE A 94 8.68 -8.18 2.17
C ILE A 94 9.28 -8.52 3.54
N SER A 95 9.82 -9.74 3.68
CA SER A 95 10.47 -10.17 4.90
C SER A 95 11.99 -10.16 4.72
N THR A 96 12.51 -8.96 4.52
CA THR A 96 13.95 -8.67 4.45
C THR A 96 14.25 -7.43 5.28
N GLY A 97 15.48 -6.92 5.20
CA GLY A 97 15.83 -5.66 5.85
C GLY A 97 15.35 -4.41 5.11
N ALA A 98 14.54 -4.57 4.07
CA ALA A 98 14.02 -3.43 3.31
C ALA A 98 12.93 -2.69 4.07
N ILE A 99 12.88 -1.38 3.90
CA ILE A 99 11.85 -0.51 4.48
C ILE A 99 11.24 0.33 3.37
N SER A 100 9.92 0.47 3.42
CA SER A 100 9.15 1.18 2.42
C SER A 100 8.41 2.36 3.01
N ASN A 101 8.17 3.36 2.16
CA ASN A 101 7.24 4.45 2.40
C ASN A 101 6.22 4.45 1.27
N LEU A 102 4.94 4.41 1.63
CA LEU A 102 3.83 4.55 0.69
C LEU A 102 3.22 5.92 0.89
N MET A 103 3.04 6.66 -0.20
CA MET A 103 2.42 7.98 -0.17
C MET A 103 1.27 8.03 -1.14
N TYR A 104 0.09 8.32 -0.62
CA TYR A 104 -1.11 8.58 -1.40
C TYR A 104 -1.52 10.03 -1.21
N ARG A 105 -1.54 10.79 -2.29
CA ARG A 105 -2.05 12.17 -2.29
C ARG A 105 -3.22 12.26 -3.24
N LEU A 106 -4.35 12.71 -2.73
CA LEU A 106 -5.57 12.85 -3.52
C LEU A 106 -5.88 14.33 -3.72
N SER A 107 -6.27 14.68 -4.94
CA SER A 107 -6.68 16.04 -5.27
C SER A 107 -7.92 16.01 -6.16
N GLU A 108 -8.74 17.03 -6.02
CA GLU A 108 -9.90 17.19 -6.86
C GLU A 108 -9.47 17.68 -8.24
N VAL A 109 -9.99 17.03 -9.27
CA VAL A 109 -9.75 17.41 -10.67
C VAL A 109 -11.07 17.40 -11.42
N ASP A 110 -11.05 17.92 -12.66
CA ASP A 110 -12.24 17.86 -13.50
C ASP A 110 -12.70 16.43 -13.70
N GLY A 111 -13.95 16.17 -13.34
CA GLY A 111 -14.57 14.86 -13.51
C GLY A 111 -14.22 13.88 -12.40
N GLY A 112 -13.60 14.30 -11.29
CA GLY A 112 -13.38 13.39 -10.18
C GLY A 112 -12.18 13.70 -9.32
N THR A 113 -11.38 12.66 -9.07
CA THR A 113 -10.24 12.70 -8.17
C THR A 113 -9.01 12.14 -8.86
N GLN A 114 -7.87 12.78 -8.62
CA GLN A 114 -6.57 12.28 -9.01
C GLN A 114 -5.88 11.71 -7.79
N ILE A 115 -5.43 10.45 -7.88
CA ILE A 115 -4.57 9.85 -6.86
C ILE A 115 -3.15 9.86 -7.39
N ALA A 116 -2.25 10.52 -6.65
CA ALA A 116 -0.82 10.42 -6.89
C ALA A 116 -0.23 9.43 -5.88
N PHE A 117 0.21 8.28 -6.36
CA PHE A 117 0.78 7.22 -5.53
C PHE A 117 2.28 7.13 -5.74
N LYS A 118 3.00 6.95 -4.64
CA LYS A 118 4.44 6.71 -4.70
C LYS A 118 4.85 5.68 -3.65
N HIS A 119 5.55 4.64 -4.09
CA HIS A 119 6.20 3.66 -3.23
C HIS A 119 7.71 3.86 -3.34
N SER A 120 8.32 4.27 -2.25
CA SER A 120 9.78 4.41 -2.14
C SER A 120 10.29 3.32 -1.21
N LEU A 121 11.36 2.63 -1.61
CA LEU A 121 11.89 1.51 -0.86
C LEU A 121 13.40 1.58 -0.82
N VAL A 122 13.98 1.22 0.33
CA VAL A 122 15.41 1.08 0.48
C VAL A 122 15.72 -0.25 1.17
N GLY A 123 16.70 -0.97 0.66
CA GLY A 123 17.16 -2.23 1.25
C GLY A 123 17.21 -3.37 0.24
N PRO A 124 17.49 -4.61 0.71
CA PRO A 124 17.55 -5.77 -0.16
C PRO A 124 16.14 -6.21 -0.59
N VAL A 125 15.94 -6.34 -1.89
CA VAL A 125 14.67 -6.77 -2.48
C VAL A 125 14.93 -7.94 -3.40
N PRO A 126 14.32 -9.12 -3.13
CA PRO A 126 14.43 -10.26 -4.05
C PRO A 126 13.91 -9.89 -5.45
N ASP A 127 14.58 -10.44 -6.49
CA ASP A 127 14.25 -10.12 -7.87
C ASP A 127 12.79 -10.35 -8.22
N GLU A 128 12.20 -11.41 -7.70
CA GLU A 128 10.79 -11.71 -7.94
C GLU A 128 9.84 -10.60 -7.47
N PHE A 129 10.16 -9.97 -6.33
CA PHE A 129 9.36 -8.84 -5.84
C PHE A 129 9.55 -7.62 -6.71
N GLN A 130 10.77 -7.37 -7.20
CA GLN A 130 11.01 -6.23 -8.09
C GLN A 130 10.16 -6.33 -9.36
N GLN A 131 10.05 -7.52 -9.93
CA GLN A 131 9.31 -7.74 -11.17
C GLN A 131 7.80 -7.64 -10.99
N ASN A 132 7.28 -8.03 -9.81
CA ASN A 132 5.84 -8.16 -9.57
C ASN A 132 5.24 -6.98 -8.80
N MET A 133 6.07 -6.07 -8.31
CA MET A 133 5.63 -5.02 -7.41
C MET A 133 4.73 -4.00 -8.11
N ALA A 134 5.15 -3.49 -9.27
CA ALA A 134 4.35 -2.52 -10.01
C ALA A 134 3.02 -3.12 -10.49
N PRO A 135 2.99 -4.30 -11.11
CA PRO A 135 1.70 -4.94 -11.45
C PRO A 135 0.80 -5.18 -10.23
N GLY A 136 1.40 -5.51 -9.09
CA GLY A 136 0.64 -5.69 -7.85
C GLY A 136 -0.06 -4.42 -7.40
N TRP A 137 0.64 -3.30 -7.42
CA TRP A 137 0.04 -2.00 -7.08
C TRP A 137 -1.04 -1.61 -8.09
N GLU A 138 -0.78 -1.81 -9.38
CA GLU A 138 -1.77 -1.50 -10.42
C GLU A 138 -3.07 -2.27 -10.19
N ALA A 139 -2.99 -3.53 -9.79
CA ALA A 139 -4.17 -4.36 -9.49
C ALA A 139 -4.97 -3.80 -8.30
N ILE A 140 -4.29 -3.40 -7.25
CA ILE A 140 -4.93 -2.80 -6.06
C ILE A 140 -5.62 -1.50 -6.44
N HIS A 141 -4.91 -0.63 -7.15
CA HIS A 141 -5.44 0.69 -7.51
C HIS A 141 -6.60 0.60 -8.51
N ALA A 142 -6.60 -0.41 -9.38
CA ALA A 142 -7.74 -0.67 -10.25
C ALA A 142 -8.98 -1.02 -9.44
N ARG A 143 -8.84 -1.79 -8.36
CA ARG A 143 -9.96 -2.08 -7.46
C ARG A 143 -10.45 -0.86 -6.71
N VAL A 144 -9.53 -0.03 -6.23
CA VAL A 144 -9.87 1.26 -5.59
C VAL A 144 -10.74 2.09 -6.53
N LYS A 145 -10.30 2.22 -7.78
CA LYS A 145 -11.01 2.98 -8.80
C LYS A 145 -12.40 2.40 -9.07
N ARG A 146 -12.50 1.10 -9.33
CA ARG A 146 -13.79 0.46 -9.62
C ARG A 146 -14.78 0.61 -8.47
N ALA A 147 -14.32 0.37 -7.25
CA ALA A 147 -15.19 0.45 -6.08
C ALA A 147 -15.67 1.88 -5.83
N ALA A 148 -14.80 2.87 -5.97
CA ALA A 148 -15.16 4.28 -5.79
C ALA A 148 -16.17 4.71 -6.85
N GLU A 149 -15.95 4.33 -8.10
CA GLU A 149 -16.82 4.70 -9.20
C GLU A 149 -18.19 4.02 -9.11
N ALA A 150 -18.24 2.81 -8.59
CA ALA A 150 -19.50 2.08 -8.39
C ALA A 150 -20.32 2.64 -7.22
N ALA A 151 -19.69 3.27 -6.25
CA ALA A 151 -20.36 3.81 -5.05
C ALA A 151 -20.90 5.23 -5.25
N ARG A 152 -21.08 5.68 -6.50
CA ARG A 152 -21.60 7.03 -6.78
C ARG A 152 -22.97 7.24 -6.15
N PRO A 153 -23.19 8.37 -5.48
CA PRO A 153 -24.55 8.79 -5.17
C PRO A 153 -25.27 9.11 -6.49
N GLU A 154 -26.52 8.71 -6.57
CA GLU A 154 -27.36 9.02 -7.72
C GLU A 154 -27.64 10.53 -7.81
#